data_440a27e489d88e4ccbba859233b5da6c
#
_entry.id   440a27e489d88e4ccbba859233b5da6c
#
_cell.length_a   1.000
_cell.length_b   1.000
_cell.length_c   1.000
_cell.angle_alpha   90.00
_cell.angle_beta   90.00
_cell.angle_gamma   90.00
#
_symmetry.space_group_name_H-M   'P 1'
#
loop_
_entity.id
_entity.type
_entity.pdbx_description
1 polymer ?
#
loop_
_entity_poly.entity_id
_entity_poly.type
_entity_poly.pdbx_seq_one_letter_code
_entity_poly.pdbx_strand_id
1 'polypeptide(L)'
;DIPVVFFNRAIGTDGSDVAVLEAHASTAFIGTDAPAAGHMQGKMIGDYVVANYDAIDLNKDGVISYAMMKGDEANVEAIYRTQYGLEDANIVLEAAGKPALVYFDAANTDCYQVDQAGAWSAAAAKEYMDTNFVSYNEANGNMIELVICNNDGMAEGVIASLQEKGYNVAGAHVVPVFGVDATAFSCPGIYQIILMPCLKRYPALQPPAPLSILTPNP
;
A
#
# COMPACT_ATOMS: atom_id res chain seq x y z
N ASP A 1 9.10 -40.26 -0.48
CA ASP A 1 8.73 -38.95 0.02
C ASP A 1 7.79 -38.30 -0.99
N ILE A 2 6.77 -37.59 -0.50
CA ILE A 2 5.83 -36.86 -1.35
C ILE A 2 6.38 -35.44 -1.49
N PRO A 3 6.60 -34.92 -2.72
CA PRO A 3 6.97 -33.53 -2.92
C PRO A 3 5.87 -32.58 -2.43
N VAL A 4 6.25 -31.53 -1.70
CA VAL A 4 5.35 -30.49 -1.21
C VAL A 4 5.80 -29.15 -1.76
N VAL A 5 4.88 -28.42 -2.38
CA VAL A 5 5.12 -27.06 -2.86
C VAL A 5 4.20 -26.10 -2.10
N PHE A 6 4.81 -25.21 -1.34
CA PHE A 6 4.12 -24.06 -0.79
C PHE A 6 4.07 -22.98 -1.86
N PHE A 7 2.97 -22.26 -1.96
CA PHE A 7 2.85 -21.18 -2.94
C PHE A 7 2.07 -19.98 -2.40
N ASN A 8 2.28 -18.83 -3.02
CA ASN A 8 1.63 -17.56 -2.74
C ASN A 8 2.10 -16.90 -1.44
N ARG A 9 1.84 -17.48 -0.27
CA ARG A 9 2.20 -16.89 1.03
C ARG A 9 3.44 -17.57 1.61
N ALA A 10 4.37 -16.77 2.14
CA ALA A 10 5.53 -17.27 2.86
C ALA A 10 5.11 -18.10 4.09
N ILE A 11 5.92 -19.10 4.46
CA ILE A 11 5.66 -19.99 5.59
C ILE A 11 5.87 -19.26 6.91
N GLY A 12 6.79 -18.30 6.94
CA GLY A 12 7.14 -17.50 8.13
C GLY A 12 7.52 -16.05 7.78
N THR A 13 7.50 -15.20 8.79
CA THR A 13 7.80 -13.76 8.66
C THR A 13 9.24 -13.38 9.01
N ASP A 14 9.99 -14.32 9.58
CA ASP A 14 11.29 -14.11 10.20
C ASP A 14 12.43 -14.89 9.53
N GLY A 15 12.19 -15.40 8.32
CA GLY A 15 13.12 -16.28 7.61
C GLY A 15 13.09 -17.73 8.10
N SER A 16 12.16 -18.09 8.99
CA SER A 16 12.00 -19.47 9.47
C SER A 16 11.57 -20.45 8.36
N ASP A 17 11.00 -19.93 7.27
CA ASP A 17 10.67 -20.68 6.04
C ASP A 17 11.92 -21.29 5.40
N VAL A 18 13.06 -20.61 5.43
CA VAL A 18 14.34 -21.17 4.92
C VAL A 18 14.71 -22.43 5.70
N ALA A 19 14.66 -22.39 7.04
CA ALA A 19 14.96 -23.55 7.86
C ALA A 19 14.01 -24.74 7.63
N VAL A 20 12.71 -24.46 7.40
CA VAL A 20 11.73 -25.50 7.07
C VAL A 20 12.03 -26.14 5.70
N LEU A 21 12.34 -25.33 4.70
CA LEU A 21 12.66 -25.83 3.35
C LEU A 21 13.97 -26.62 3.33
N GLU A 22 15.00 -26.17 4.06
CA GLU A 22 16.29 -26.87 4.17
C GLU A 22 16.19 -28.20 4.93
N ALA A 23 15.28 -28.28 5.91
CA ALA A 23 15.06 -29.51 6.67
C ALA A 23 14.35 -30.62 5.87
N HIS A 24 13.70 -30.26 4.75
CA HIS A 24 12.87 -31.18 3.96
C HIS A 24 13.22 -31.12 2.47
N ALA A 25 14.12 -31.97 2.02
CA ALA A 25 14.64 -31.99 0.63
C ALA A 25 13.57 -32.09 -0.48
N SER A 26 12.36 -32.55 -0.14
CA SER A 26 11.23 -32.66 -1.09
C SER A 26 10.26 -31.48 -1.00
N THR A 27 10.64 -30.36 -0.37
CA THR A 27 9.82 -29.16 -0.25
C THR A 27 10.38 -28.00 -1.09
N ALA A 28 9.47 -27.16 -1.59
CA ALA A 28 9.80 -25.91 -2.28
C ALA A 28 8.78 -24.83 -1.94
N PHE A 29 9.19 -23.57 -2.03
CA PHE A 29 8.30 -22.42 -1.96
C PHE A 29 8.35 -21.63 -3.28
N ILE A 30 7.17 -21.24 -3.76
CA ILE A 30 7.02 -20.38 -4.94
C ILE A 30 6.13 -19.20 -4.55
N GLY A 31 6.68 -18.00 -4.50
CA GLY A 31 5.94 -16.81 -4.09
C GLY A 31 6.59 -15.52 -4.56
N THR A 32 5.99 -14.41 -4.17
CA THR A 32 6.54 -13.06 -4.38
C THR A 32 7.55 -12.72 -3.28
N ASP A 33 8.47 -11.84 -3.60
CA ASP A 33 9.32 -11.18 -2.61
C ASP A 33 8.47 -10.09 -1.92
N ALA A 34 7.93 -10.41 -0.74
CA ALA A 34 7.02 -9.53 -0.03
C ALA A 34 7.68 -8.18 0.38
N PRO A 35 8.94 -8.15 0.88
CA PRO A 35 9.66 -6.90 1.09
C PRO A 35 9.78 -6.05 -0.16
N ALA A 36 10.15 -6.66 -1.30
CA ALA A 36 10.32 -5.92 -2.56
C ALA A 36 9.05 -5.20 -3.00
N ALA A 37 7.87 -5.80 -2.81
CA ALA A 37 6.59 -5.15 -3.10
C ALA A 37 6.37 -3.89 -2.24
N GLY A 38 6.71 -3.96 -0.94
CA GLY A 38 6.65 -2.81 -0.04
C GLY A 38 7.61 -1.68 -0.46
N HIS A 39 8.86 -2.03 -0.76
CA HIS A 39 9.86 -1.06 -1.24
C HIS A 39 9.45 -0.38 -2.55
N MET A 40 8.93 -1.15 -3.51
CA MET A 40 8.43 -0.59 -4.76
C MET A 40 7.26 0.39 -4.53
N GLN A 41 6.31 0.01 -3.67
CA GLN A 41 5.18 0.86 -3.33
C GLN A 41 5.66 2.15 -2.65
N GLY A 42 6.52 2.06 -1.65
CA GLY A 42 7.04 3.21 -0.92
C GLY A 42 7.80 4.20 -1.81
N LYS A 43 8.68 3.68 -2.66
CA LYS A 43 9.36 4.54 -3.64
C LYS A 43 8.39 5.24 -4.58
N MET A 44 7.40 4.55 -5.09
CA MET A 44 6.38 5.13 -5.98
C MET A 44 5.58 6.22 -5.28
N ILE A 45 5.17 6.00 -4.03
CA ILE A 45 4.47 7.00 -3.22
C ILE A 45 5.33 8.25 -3.06
N GLY A 46 6.58 8.08 -2.62
CA GLY A 46 7.50 9.19 -2.42
C GLY A 46 7.72 10.01 -3.69
N ASP A 47 8.01 9.36 -4.82
CA ASP A 47 8.20 10.04 -6.11
C ASP A 47 6.94 10.82 -6.53
N TYR A 48 5.75 10.23 -6.35
CA TYR A 48 4.49 10.89 -6.69
C TYR A 48 4.22 12.09 -5.79
N VAL A 49 4.41 11.94 -4.48
CA VAL A 49 4.19 13.02 -3.51
C VAL A 49 5.15 14.18 -3.75
N VAL A 50 6.43 13.92 -3.98
CA VAL A 50 7.41 14.98 -4.30
C VAL A 50 6.98 15.76 -5.54
N ALA A 51 6.53 15.06 -6.58
CA ALA A 51 6.13 15.69 -7.85
C ALA A 51 4.82 16.50 -7.76
N ASN A 52 3.96 16.22 -6.77
CA ASN A 52 2.62 16.79 -6.66
C ASN A 52 2.35 17.43 -5.29
N TYR A 53 3.38 17.72 -4.49
CA TYR A 53 3.27 18.09 -3.08
C TYR A 53 2.23 19.21 -2.83
N ASP A 54 2.35 20.33 -3.53
CA ASP A 54 1.48 21.49 -3.34
C ASP A 54 0.01 21.24 -3.78
N ALA A 55 -0.22 20.23 -4.63
CA ALA A 55 -1.55 19.85 -5.07
C ALA A 55 -2.21 18.83 -4.13
N ILE A 56 -1.41 18.07 -3.39
CA ILE A 56 -1.87 17.08 -2.42
C ILE A 56 -2.15 17.75 -1.07
N ASP A 57 -1.32 18.72 -0.66
CA ASP A 57 -1.50 19.51 0.56
C ASP A 57 -2.77 20.37 0.44
N LEU A 58 -3.93 19.77 0.76
CA LEU A 58 -5.24 20.40 0.57
C LEU A 58 -5.56 21.42 1.66
N ASN A 59 -5.13 21.17 2.89
CA ASN A 59 -5.33 22.04 4.03
C ASN A 59 -4.27 23.16 4.13
N LYS A 60 -3.19 23.09 3.31
CA LYS A 60 -2.11 24.07 3.21
C LYS A 60 -1.32 24.26 4.50
N ASP A 61 -1.16 23.23 5.30
CA ASP A 61 -0.35 23.25 6.52
C ASP A 61 1.13 22.92 6.29
N GLY A 62 1.48 22.50 5.08
CA GLY A 62 2.84 22.16 4.66
C GLY A 62 3.26 20.72 5.03
N VAL A 63 2.33 19.89 5.45
CA VAL A 63 2.53 18.47 5.77
C VAL A 63 1.48 17.65 5.06
N ILE A 64 1.84 16.48 4.53
CA ILE A 64 0.87 15.55 3.93
C ILE A 64 0.43 14.55 4.98
N SER A 65 -0.86 14.56 5.32
CA SER A 65 -1.46 13.58 6.20
C SER A 65 -1.89 12.33 5.45
N TYR A 66 -1.63 11.15 6.01
CA TYR A 66 -1.98 9.88 5.37
C TYR A 66 -2.85 8.98 6.24
N ALA A 67 -3.65 8.12 5.60
CA ALA A 67 -4.25 6.93 6.19
C ALA A 67 -3.62 5.67 5.60
N MET A 68 -3.50 4.61 6.40
CA MET A 68 -2.94 3.32 6.00
C MET A 68 -3.97 2.20 6.24
N MET A 69 -4.29 1.44 5.18
CA MET A 69 -5.20 0.30 5.23
C MET A 69 -4.41 -1.00 5.17
N LYS A 70 -4.34 -1.71 6.30
CA LYS A 70 -3.62 -2.98 6.45
C LYS A 70 -4.56 -4.17 6.26
N GLY A 71 -4.16 -5.13 5.43
CA GLY A 71 -5.04 -6.23 5.04
C GLY A 71 -5.21 -7.31 6.11
N ASP A 72 -4.15 -7.61 6.88
CA ASP A 72 -4.12 -8.67 7.89
C ASP A 72 -2.97 -8.41 8.86
N GLU A 73 -3.20 -8.62 10.14
CA GLU A 73 -2.22 -8.33 11.18
C GLU A 73 -0.99 -9.23 11.13
N ALA A 74 -1.19 -10.50 10.83
CA ALA A 74 -0.14 -11.52 10.86
C ALA A 74 0.43 -11.89 9.48
N ASN A 75 -0.12 -11.34 8.41
CA ASN A 75 0.31 -11.69 7.06
C ASN A 75 1.60 -10.96 6.69
N VAL A 76 2.59 -11.72 6.20
CA VAL A 76 3.93 -11.22 5.82
C VAL A 76 3.86 -10.07 4.83
N GLU A 77 3.02 -10.20 3.81
CA GLU A 77 2.88 -9.18 2.77
C GLU A 77 2.26 -7.89 3.34
N ALA A 78 1.25 -8.03 4.22
CA ALA A 78 0.67 -6.88 4.89
C ALA A 78 1.69 -6.16 5.78
N ILE A 79 2.50 -6.90 6.52
CA ILE A 79 3.54 -6.34 7.38
C ILE A 79 4.54 -5.53 6.56
N TYR A 80 5.11 -6.10 5.52
CA TYR A 80 6.13 -5.43 4.71
C TYR A 80 5.59 -4.29 3.85
N ARG A 81 4.38 -4.44 3.26
CA ARG A 81 3.74 -3.36 2.50
C ARG A 81 3.39 -2.18 3.42
N THR A 82 2.95 -2.44 4.66
CA THR A 82 2.70 -1.38 5.65
C THR A 82 3.99 -0.69 6.06
N GLN A 83 5.03 -1.44 6.38
CA GLN A 83 6.31 -0.91 6.83
C GLN A 83 7.02 -0.14 5.71
N TYR A 84 7.41 -0.81 4.65
CA TYR A 84 8.24 -0.21 3.60
C TYR A 84 7.48 0.77 2.71
N GLY A 85 6.15 0.61 2.57
CA GLY A 85 5.31 1.59 1.90
C GLY A 85 5.42 2.98 2.49
N LEU A 86 5.57 3.08 3.81
CA LEU A 86 5.76 4.36 4.50
C LEU A 86 7.24 4.75 4.62
N GLU A 87 8.10 3.82 5.03
CA GLU A 87 9.53 4.11 5.27
C GLU A 87 10.21 4.63 4.01
N ASP A 88 10.07 3.94 2.88
CA ASP A 88 10.72 4.32 1.64
C ASP A 88 10.12 5.60 1.04
N ALA A 89 8.80 5.83 1.22
CA ALA A 89 8.20 7.09 0.84
C ALA A 89 8.84 8.26 1.60
N ASN A 90 9.02 8.12 2.91
CA ASN A 90 9.65 9.15 3.73
C ASN A 90 11.14 9.34 3.40
N ILE A 91 11.88 8.30 3.03
CA ILE A 91 13.26 8.43 2.54
C ILE A 91 13.32 9.31 1.29
N VAL A 92 12.38 9.09 0.35
CA VAL A 92 12.33 9.90 -0.89
C VAL A 92 11.95 11.35 -0.58
N LEU A 93 11.00 11.58 0.33
CA LEU A 93 10.60 12.93 0.77
C LEU A 93 11.75 13.67 1.44
N GLU A 94 12.46 13.02 2.36
CA GLU A 94 13.62 13.58 3.05
C GLU A 94 14.71 13.99 2.05
N ALA A 95 15.02 13.10 1.09
CA ALA A 95 16.00 13.39 0.04
C ALA A 95 15.60 14.60 -0.83
N ALA A 96 14.31 14.88 -0.95
CA ALA A 96 13.76 16.05 -1.66
C ALA A 96 13.59 17.29 -0.76
N GLY A 97 13.97 17.22 0.51
CA GLY A 97 13.79 18.31 1.48
C GLY A 97 12.33 18.59 1.85
N LYS A 98 11.47 17.57 1.74
CA LYS A 98 10.05 17.67 2.12
C LYS A 98 9.83 17.01 3.49
N PRO A 99 8.83 17.47 4.28
CA PRO A 99 8.43 16.80 5.51
C PRO A 99 8.01 15.36 5.28
N ALA A 100 8.22 14.50 6.28
CA ALA A 100 7.70 13.14 6.28
C ALA A 100 6.17 13.12 6.29
N LEU A 101 5.58 12.06 5.78
CA LEU A 101 4.15 11.79 5.88
C LEU A 101 3.75 11.65 7.36
N VAL A 102 2.61 12.22 7.75
CA VAL A 102 2.09 12.16 9.12
C VAL A 102 0.78 11.38 9.12
N TYR A 103 0.63 10.42 10.05
CA TYR A 103 -0.63 9.70 10.19
C TYR A 103 -1.74 10.66 10.64
N PHE A 104 -2.90 10.57 10.00
CA PHE A 104 -4.00 11.53 10.17
C PHE A 104 -4.54 11.61 11.61
N ASP A 105 -4.47 10.52 12.37
CA ASP A 105 -4.97 10.43 13.75
C ASP A 105 -3.82 10.21 14.74
N ALA A 106 -3.40 11.26 15.40
CA ALA A 106 -2.31 11.21 16.37
C ALA A 106 -2.61 10.32 17.61
N ALA A 107 -3.87 9.95 17.83
CA ALA A 107 -4.25 9.04 18.92
C ALA A 107 -4.01 7.55 18.56
N ASN A 108 -3.96 7.24 17.27
CA ASN A 108 -3.64 5.89 16.79
C ASN A 108 -2.12 5.74 16.61
N THR A 109 -1.48 5.12 17.61
CA THR A 109 -0.02 4.92 17.65
C THR A 109 0.50 3.85 16.70
N ASP A 110 -0.37 2.96 16.21
CA ASP A 110 0.00 1.92 15.25
C ASP A 110 0.15 2.50 13.83
N CYS A 111 -0.45 3.68 13.57
CA CYS A 111 -0.41 4.39 12.29
C CYS A 111 -0.99 3.58 11.11
N TYR A 112 -1.96 2.69 11.37
CA TYR A 112 -2.75 1.98 10.37
C TYR A 112 -4.12 1.57 10.93
N GLN A 113 -5.01 1.20 10.03
CA GLN A 113 -6.28 0.53 10.32
C GLN A 113 -6.28 -0.82 9.62
N VAL A 114 -6.49 -1.91 10.39
CA VAL A 114 -6.41 -3.29 9.89
C VAL A 114 -7.79 -3.86 9.62
N ASP A 115 -7.96 -4.60 8.54
CA ASP A 115 -9.15 -5.41 8.32
C ASP A 115 -9.20 -6.51 9.38
N GLN A 116 -10.12 -6.38 10.34
CA GLN A 116 -10.23 -7.28 11.49
C GLN A 116 -10.56 -8.74 11.10
N ALA A 117 -11.09 -8.95 9.91
CA ALA A 117 -11.34 -10.28 9.37
C ALA A 117 -10.13 -10.87 8.62
N GLY A 118 -9.08 -10.08 8.39
CA GLY A 118 -7.93 -10.49 7.58
C GLY A 118 -8.29 -10.80 6.12
N ALA A 119 -9.38 -10.23 5.63
CA ALA A 119 -9.94 -10.53 4.30
C ALA A 119 -9.47 -9.57 3.20
N TRP A 120 -8.71 -8.53 3.55
CA TRP A 120 -8.21 -7.52 2.61
C TRP A 120 -9.34 -6.84 1.83
N SER A 121 -10.46 -6.57 2.49
CA SER A 121 -11.72 -6.27 1.82
C SER A 121 -11.90 -4.78 1.52
N ALA A 122 -12.48 -4.51 0.35
CA ALA A 122 -12.96 -3.17 -0.03
C ALA A 122 -13.98 -2.62 0.99
N ALA A 123 -14.83 -3.48 1.53
CA ALA A 123 -15.88 -3.06 2.47
C ALA A 123 -15.28 -2.54 3.78
N ALA A 124 -14.29 -3.22 4.35
CA ALA A 124 -13.62 -2.77 5.58
C ALA A 124 -12.89 -1.44 5.37
N ALA A 125 -12.15 -1.30 4.26
CA ALA A 125 -11.45 -0.06 3.94
C ALA A 125 -12.42 1.11 3.71
N LYS A 126 -13.55 0.87 3.03
CA LYS A 126 -14.61 1.88 2.85
C LYS A 126 -15.20 2.33 4.19
N GLU A 127 -15.53 1.40 5.06
CA GLU A 127 -16.11 1.69 6.38
C GLU A 127 -15.17 2.54 7.24
N TYR A 128 -13.86 2.22 7.23
CA TYR A 128 -12.85 3.05 7.89
C TYR A 128 -12.82 4.46 7.33
N MET A 129 -12.76 4.62 6.02
CA MET A 129 -12.73 5.94 5.40
C MET A 129 -14.01 6.73 5.65
N ASP A 130 -15.19 6.11 5.57
CA ASP A 130 -16.47 6.75 5.87
C ASP A 130 -16.49 7.29 7.31
N THR A 131 -15.96 6.51 8.26
CA THR A 131 -15.84 6.89 9.66
C THR A 131 -14.83 8.02 9.85
N ASN A 132 -13.66 7.91 9.23
CA ASN A 132 -12.58 8.90 9.34
C ASN A 132 -13.04 10.26 8.81
N PHE A 133 -13.75 10.30 7.68
CA PHE A 133 -14.22 11.54 7.07
C PHE A 133 -15.28 12.30 7.88
N VAL A 134 -15.85 11.70 8.92
CA VAL A 134 -16.72 12.45 9.85
C VAL A 134 -15.91 13.56 10.56
N SER A 135 -14.66 13.26 10.90
CA SER A 135 -13.81 14.17 11.69
C SER A 135 -12.64 14.75 10.90
N TYR A 136 -12.09 14.01 9.92
CA TYR A 136 -10.89 14.36 9.18
C TYR A 136 -11.23 14.70 7.72
N ASN A 137 -11.49 16.00 7.46
CA ASN A 137 -11.90 16.52 6.16
C ASN A 137 -11.50 17.99 6.00
N GLU A 138 -11.58 18.52 4.77
CA GLU A 138 -11.21 19.91 4.47
C GLU A 138 -11.97 20.94 5.31
N ALA A 139 -13.25 20.71 5.58
CA ALA A 139 -14.06 21.65 6.35
C ALA A 139 -13.57 21.81 7.80
N ASN A 140 -12.94 20.77 8.34
CA ASN A 140 -12.37 20.75 9.68
C ASN A 140 -10.87 21.18 9.69
N GLY A 141 -10.26 21.36 8.52
CA GLY A 141 -8.86 21.74 8.40
C GLY A 141 -7.84 20.67 8.77
N ASN A 142 -8.28 19.39 8.82
CA ASN A 142 -7.46 18.24 9.18
C ASN A 142 -7.66 17.07 8.20
N MET A 143 -7.65 17.38 6.92
CA MET A 143 -7.92 16.45 5.82
C MET A 143 -6.99 15.26 5.81
N ILE A 144 -7.52 14.06 5.47
CA ILE A 144 -6.69 12.95 4.99
C ILE A 144 -6.35 13.21 3.53
N GLU A 145 -5.08 13.37 3.23
CA GLU A 145 -4.60 13.87 1.93
C GLU A 145 -3.98 12.79 1.05
N LEU A 146 -3.73 11.60 1.63
CA LEU A 146 -3.16 10.45 0.93
C LEU A 146 -3.63 9.16 1.60
N VAL A 147 -3.89 8.11 0.82
CA VAL A 147 -4.22 6.80 1.39
C VAL A 147 -3.32 5.72 0.80
N ILE A 148 -2.73 4.92 1.69
CA ILE A 148 -1.90 3.78 1.35
C ILE A 148 -2.69 2.51 1.69
N CYS A 149 -2.84 1.62 0.73
CA CYS A 149 -3.55 0.36 0.89
C CYS A 149 -2.62 -0.82 0.61
N ASN A 150 -2.76 -1.88 1.38
CA ASN A 150 -1.95 -3.08 1.18
C ASN A 150 -2.30 -3.82 -0.11
N ASN A 151 -3.52 -3.63 -0.66
CA ASN A 151 -3.90 -4.18 -1.96
C ASN A 151 -4.88 -3.28 -2.71
N ASP A 152 -5.14 -3.61 -3.97
CA ASP A 152 -6.06 -2.87 -4.84
C ASP A 152 -7.52 -3.01 -4.39
N GLY A 153 -7.92 -4.16 -3.84
CA GLY A 153 -9.28 -4.34 -3.33
C GLY A 153 -9.63 -3.35 -2.23
N MET A 154 -8.72 -3.12 -1.28
CA MET A 154 -8.89 -2.09 -0.24
C MET A 154 -8.88 -0.69 -0.84
N ALA A 155 -8.01 -0.42 -1.82
CA ALA A 155 -7.95 0.85 -2.53
C ALA A 155 -9.29 1.16 -3.24
N GLU A 156 -9.96 0.14 -3.81
CA GLU A 156 -11.31 0.29 -4.36
C GLU A 156 -12.31 0.81 -3.34
N GLY A 157 -12.29 0.23 -2.15
CA GLY A 157 -13.18 0.66 -1.06
C GLY A 157 -12.92 2.11 -0.64
N VAL A 158 -11.66 2.48 -0.49
CA VAL A 158 -11.24 3.86 -0.19
C VAL A 158 -11.73 4.83 -1.25
N ILE A 159 -11.53 4.49 -2.52
CA ILE A 159 -11.96 5.34 -3.64
C ILE A 159 -13.48 5.51 -3.68
N ALA A 160 -14.23 4.45 -3.41
CA ALA A 160 -15.69 4.54 -3.34
C ALA A 160 -16.14 5.52 -2.24
N SER A 161 -15.52 5.48 -1.07
CA SER A 161 -15.78 6.45 0.01
C SER A 161 -15.41 7.87 -0.40
N LEU A 162 -14.24 8.09 -0.99
CA LEU A 162 -13.79 9.39 -1.47
C LEU A 162 -14.78 10.00 -2.46
N GLN A 163 -15.27 9.21 -3.42
CA GLN A 163 -16.23 9.67 -4.42
C GLN A 163 -17.58 10.05 -3.82
N GLU A 164 -18.09 9.28 -2.87
CA GLU A 164 -19.32 9.61 -2.15
C GLU A 164 -19.22 10.93 -1.39
N LYS A 165 -18.00 11.33 -1.00
CA LYS A 165 -17.71 12.62 -0.35
C LYS A 165 -17.36 13.73 -1.32
N GLY A 166 -17.36 13.45 -2.62
CA GLY A 166 -17.11 14.45 -3.66
C GLY A 166 -15.63 14.65 -4.03
N TYR A 167 -14.72 13.80 -3.54
CA TYR A 167 -13.32 13.74 -3.97
C TYR A 167 -13.14 12.77 -5.15
N ASN A 168 -12.03 12.84 -5.84
CA ASN A 168 -11.65 11.91 -6.91
C ASN A 168 -12.72 11.76 -8.01
N VAL A 169 -13.51 12.79 -8.24
CA VAL A 169 -14.47 12.91 -9.33
C VAL A 169 -14.09 14.08 -10.24
N ALA A 170 -14.67 14.16 -11.44
CA ALA A 170 -14.34 15.19 -12.41
C ALA A 170 -14.50 16.61 -11.84
N GLY A 171 -13.43 17.40 -11.86
CA GLY A 171 -13.40 18.79 -11.38
C GLY A 171 -13.26 18.96 -9.87
N ALA A 172 -13.14 17.87 -9.12
CA ALA A 172 -12.93 17.90 -7.67
C ALA A 172 -11.44 17.72 -7.30
N HIS A 173 -11.13 17.94 -6.01
CA HIS A 173 -9.83 17.62 -5.47
C HIS A 173 -9.55 16.11 -5.54
N VAL A 174 -8.29 15.78 -5.76
CA VAL A 174 -7.81 14.40 -5.85
C VAL A 174 -7.04 14.05 -4.59
N VAL A 175 -7.51 13.05 -3.87
CA VAL A 175 -6.77 12.38 -2.81
C VAL A 175 -6.11 11.16 -3.43
N PRO A 176 -4.77 11.09 -3.54
CA PRO A 176 -4.10 9.94 -4.12
C PRO A 176 -4.28 8.70 -3.26
N VAL A 177 -4.58 7.57 -3.91
CA VAL A 177 -4.75 6.26 -3.28
C VAL A 177 -3.80 5.28 -3.94
N PHE A 178 -3.02 4.58 -3.14
CA PHE A 178 -2.02 3.63 -3.59
C PHE A 178 -2.41 2.21 -3.17
N GLY A 179 -2.40 1.29 -4.12
CA GLY A 179 -2.63 -0.13 -3.91
C GLY A 179 -1.46 -0.99 -4.38
N VAL A 180 -1.63 -2.29 -4.31
CA VAL A 180 -0.72 -3.32 -4.82
C VAL A 180 -1.59 -4.39 -5.50
N ASP A 181 -1.06 -5.13 -6.45
CA ASP A 181 -1.57 -6.27 -7.23
C ASP A 181 -1.83 -5.93 -8.71
N ALA A 182 -2.01 -4.66 -9.08
CA ALA A 182 -2.29 -4.22 -10.45
C ALA A 182 -3.49 -4.94 -11.08
N THR A 183 -4.59 -5.06 -10.30
CA THR A 183 -5.85 -5.63 -10.78
C THR A 183 -6.43 -4.79 -11.92
N ALA A 184 -7.10 -5.43 -12.87
CA ALA A 184 -7.73 -4.73 -13.98
C ALA A 184 -8.97 -3.99 -13.48
N PHE A 185 -8.80 -2.71 -13.18
CA PHE A 185 -9.90 -1.83 -12.84
C PHE A 185 -10.62 -1.35 -14.08
N SER A 186 -11.90 -1.58 -14.17
CA SER A 186 -12.77 -0.95 -15.16
C SER A 186 -13.39 0.32 -14.59
N CYS A 187 -12.58 1.35 -14.34
CA CYS A 187 -13.10 2.66 -13.96
C CYS A 187 -12.71 3.74 -14.96
N PRO A 188 -13.66 4.60 -15.38
CA PRO A 188 -13.37 5.61 -16.39
C PRO A 188 -12.46 6.74 -15.87
N GLY A 189 -11.35 6.96 -16.54
CA GLY A 189 -10.64 8.24 -16.65
C GLY A 189 -9.76 8.70 -15.50
N ILE A 190 -10.24 8.82 -14.29
CA ILE A 190 -9.51 9.44 -13.17
C ILE A 190 -8.61 8.45 -12.43
N TYR A 191 -9.01 7.21 -12.36
CA TYR A 191 -8.29 6.13 -11.68
C TYR A 191 -6.99 5.68 -12.33
N GLN A 192 -6.86 5.85 -13.63
CA GLN A 192 -5.65 5.49 -14.36
C GLN A 192 -4.43 6.32 -13.94
N ILE A 193 -4.65 7.47 -13.29
CA ILE A 193 -3.57 8.33 -12.80
C ILE A 193 -3.10 7.89 -11.41
N ILE A 194 -3.97 7.34 -10.57
CA ILE A 194 -3.70 7.03 -9.17
C ILE A 194 -3.24 5.58 -8.98
N LEU A 195 -3.83 4.62 -9.70
CA LEU A 195 -3.50 3.19 -9.56
C LEU A 195 -2.57 2.64 -10.62
N MET A 196 -2.38 3.33 -11.75
CA MET A 196 -1.65 2.83 -12.92
C MET A 196 -0.24 3.38 -13.17
N PRO A 197 0.36 4.26 -12.37
CA PRO A 197 1.77 4.61 -12.59
C PRO A 197 2.71 3.42 -12.41
N CYS A 198 2.30 2.39 -11.67
CA CYS A 198 3.15 1.25 -11.34
C CYS A 198 3.76 0.53 -12.54
N LEU A 199 3.04 0.39 -13.64
CA LEU A 199 3.52 -0.44 -14.77
C LEU A 199 3.87 0.34 -16.03
N LYS A 200 3.40 1.57 -16.21
CA LYS A 200 3.59 2.30 -17.48
C LYS A 200 4.51 3.52 -17.42
N ARG A 201 4.91 4.01 -16.26
CA ARG A 201 5.77 5.20 -16.11
C ARG A 201 7.16 4.97 -15.54
N TYR A 202 7.53 3.74 -15.25
CA TYR A 202 8.90 3.41 -14.86
C TYR A 202 9.58 2.53 -15.92
N PRO A 203 10.12 3.11 -16.99
CA PRO A 203 10.94 2.35 -17.93
C PRO A 203 12.26 1.84 -17.32
N ALA A 204 12.57 2.26 -16.08
CA ALA A 204 13.77 1.85 -15.35
C ALA A 204 13.50 0.85 -14.22
N LEU A 205 12.25 0.57 -13.86
CA LEU A 205 11.96 -0.58 -13.02
C LEU A 205 12.02 -1.82 -13.89
N GLN A 206 13.02 -2.63 -13.67
CA GLN A 206 13.09 -3.98 -14.24
C GLN A 206 11.76 -4.70 -14.00
N PRO A 207 11.38 -5.63 -14.87
CA PRO A 207 10.21 -6.46 -14.63
C PRO A 207 10.28 -7.01 -13.23
N PRO A 208 9.11 -7.27 -12.56
CA PRO A 208 9.10 -7.83 -11.22
C PRO A 208 10.13 -8.94 -11.14
N ALA A 209 10.91 -8.93 -10.07
CA ALA A 209 11.93 -9.96 -9.88
C ALA A 209 11.31 -11.32 -10.19
N PRO A 210 11.99 -12.16 -10.97
CA PRO A 210 11.44 -13.46 -11.31
C PRO A 210 11.03 -14.16 -10.00
N LEU A 211 9.89 -14.85 -10.05
CA LEU A 211 9.43 -15.71 -8.96
C LEU A 211 10.64 -16.40 -8.33
N SER A 212 10.95 -16.07 -7.09
CA SER A 212 12.07 -16.71 -6.41
C SER A 212 11.65 -18.16 -6.07
N ILE A 213 12.29 -19.11 -6.69
CA ILE A 213 12.19 -20.51 -6.32
C ILE A 213 13.27 -20.74 -5.27
N LEU A 214 12.86 -20.82 -4.01
CA LEU A 214 13.77 -21.29 -2.97
C LEU A 214 13.82 -22.82 -3.05
N THR A 215 14.86 -23.33 -3.67
CA THR A 215 15.18 -24.78 -3.65
C THR A 215 16.22 -25.03 -2.58
N PRO A 216 16.17 -26.16 -1.86
CA PRO A 216 17.27 -26.55 -0.99
C PRO A 216 18.56 -26.66 -1.81
N ASN A 217 19.63 -26.11 -1.28
CA ASN A 217 20.97 -26.26 -1.85
C ASN A 217 21.38 -27.76 -1.85
N PRO A 218 22.08 -28.25 -2.89
CA PRO A 218 22.51 -29.64 -2.95
C PRO A 218 23.47 -30.05 -1.84
#